data_5e14765577bb7a1464d6034f396b20d2
#
_entry.id   5e14765577bb7a1464d6034f396b20d2
#
_cell.length_a   1.000
_cell.length_b   1.000
_cell.length_c   1.000
_cell.angle_alpha   90.00
_cell.angle_beta   90.00
_cell.angle_gamma   90.00
#
_symmetry.space_group_name_H-M   'P 1'
#
loop_
_entity.id
_entity.type
_entity.pdbx_description
1 polymer ?
#
loop_
_entity_poly.entity_id
_entity_poly.type
_entity_poly.pdbx_seq_one_letter_code
_entity_poly.pdbx_strand_id
1 'polypeptide(L)'
;MAEIKVLALDLDGTLTNSQKEVTPRTRAALDAAIAKGVTIVLASGRPTAGVLPLAKELGLDKKGGCILSYNGGKIIDCRTGETLYQKQLEAQYVPELCAFAAAQNVTIITYNKEGVVTEHPDDKWALRECFTCKLPMTGVDDLAKYVDYPICKMLITLDPARRDEVWAAGKKQFDGRIDLYPSSPFFIEAVPLGVAKDGSLAALLEHMGLGRENLMACGDGLNDRSMIAYAGVGVAMQNAEEPVKAVADYVTAADNDHDGVAEAVEKFILK
;
A
#
# COMPACT_ATOMS: atom_id res chain seq x y z
N MET A 1 28.63 -3.34 0.97
CA MET A 1 27.17 -3.45 1.18
C MET A 1 26.79 -4.89 0.88
N ALA A 2 25.83 -5.43 1.61
CA ALA A 2 25.28 -6.74 1.26
C ALA A 2 24.63 -6.70 -0.13
N GLU A 3 24.49 -7.86 -0.76
CA GLU A 3 23.84 -7.95 -2.07
C GLU A 3 22.33 -7.74 -1.93
N ILE A 4 21.75 -6.83 -2.71
CA ILE A 4 20.31 -6.58 -2.72
C ILE A 4 19.60 -7.75 -3.41
N LYS A 5 18.65 -8.37 -2.73
CA LYS A 5 17.84 -9.50 -3.20
C LYS A 5 16.36 -9.14 -3.33
N VAL A 6 15.92 -8.10 -2.62
CA VAL A 6 14.53 -7.61 -2.64
C VAL A 6 14.54 -6.12 -2.88
N LEU A 7 13.71 -5.66 -3.82
CA LEU A 7 13.46 -4.26 -4.11
C LEU A 7 11.99 -3.94 -3.87
N ALA A 8 11.69 -3.22 -2.79
CA ALA A 8 10.37 -2.73 -2.47
C ALA A 8 10.17 -1.32 -3.02
N LEU A 9 9.10 -1.12 -3.77
CA LEU A 9 8.78 0.12 -4.46
C LEU A 9 7.38 0.58 -4.09
N ASP A 10 7.25 1.78 -3.53
CA ASP A 10 5.96 2.46 -3.54
C ASP A 10 5.54 2.78 -4.98
N LEU A 11 4.27 3.06 -5.20
CA LEU A 11 3.73 3.26 -6.55
C LEU A 11 3.57 4.74 -6.90
N ASP A 12 2.71 5.45 -6.15
CA ASP A 12 2.25 6.79 -6.51
C ASP A 12 3.25 7.85 -6.03
N GLY A 13 3.96 8.49 -6.94
CA GLY A 13 5.05 9.44 -6.59
C GLY A 13 6.43 8.77 -6.47
N THR A 14 6.50 7.46 -6.70
CA THR A 14 7.75 6.69 -6.67
C THR A 14 7.95 5.91 -7.96
N LEU A 15 7.30 4.75 -8.13
CA LEU A 15 7.48 3.90 -9.31
C LEU A 15 6.79 4.47 -10.55
N THR A 16 5.61 5.06 -10.36
CA THR A 16 4.82 5.62 -11.47
C THR A 16 4.99 7.12 -11.56
N ASN A 17 5.03 7.63 -12.78
CA ASN A 17 5.05 9.04 -13.09
C ASN A 17 3.67 9.71 -12.83
N SER A 18 3.57 11.02 -13.07
CA SER A 18 2.32 11.80 -12.92
C SER A 18 1.19 11.31 -13.82
N GLN A 19 1.48 10.58 -14.91
CA GLN A 19 0.51 9.92 -15.78
C GLN A 19 0.11 8.53 -15.31
N LYS A 20 0.65 8.07 -14.17
CA LYS A 20 0.46 6.71 -13.60
C LYS A 20 1.02 5.60 -14.49
N GLU A 21 2.12 5.88 -15.16
CA GLU A 21 2.85 4.96 -16.03
C GLU A 21 4.26 4.70 -15.49
N VAL A 22 4.81 3.52 -15.77
CA VAL A 22 6.22 3.21 -15.54
C VAL A 22 7.00 3.57 -16.79
N THR A 23 7.95 4.48 -16.65
CA THR A 23 8.75 4.97 -17.78
C THR A 23 9.60 3.84 -18.40
N PRO A 24 9.96 3.95 -19.71
CA PRO A 24 10.77 2.93 -20.37
C PRO A 24 12.13 2.65 -19.70
N ARG A 25 12.80 3.68 -19.18
CA ARG A 25 14.09 3.52 -18.49
C ARG A 25 13.92 2.80 -17.15
N THR A 26 12.92 3.19 -16.36
CA THR A 26 12.62 2.53 -15.10
C THR A 26 12.23 1.07 -15.35
N ARG A 27 11.42 0.77 -16.35
CA ARG A 27 11.09 -0.61 -16.76
C ARG A 27 12.34 -1.43 -17.11
N ALA A 28 13.23 -0.87 -17.94
CA ALA A 28 14.46 -1.55 -18.32
C ALA A 28 15.38 -1.84 -17.10
N ALA A 29 15.47 -0.89 -16.16
CA ALA A 29 16.23 -1.06 -14.92
C ALA A 29 15.64 -2.18 -14.04
N LEU A 30 14.29 -2.24 -13.90
CA LEU A 30 13.62 -3.33 -13.18
C LEU A 30 13.84 -4.68 -13.83
N ASP A 31 13.73 -4.78 -15.16
CA ASP A 31 13.98 -6.01 -15.90
C ASP A 31 15.42 -6.51 -15.71
N ALA A 32 16.38 -5.58 -15.71
CA ALA A 32 17.80 -5.91 -15.45
C ALA A 32 18.01 -6.36 -13.98
N ALA A 33 17.33 -5.76 -13.01
CA ALA A 33 17.36 -6.18 -11.61
C ALA A 33 16.77 -7.59 -11.43
N ILE A 34 15.64 -7.88 -12.07
CA ILE A 34 15.01 -9.22 -12.09
C ILE A 34 15.98 -10.25 -12.71
N ALA A 35 16.66 -9.91 -13.79
CA ALA A 35 17.64 -10.79 -14.44
C ALA A 35 18.84 -11.12 -13.53
N LYS A 36 19.17 -10.25 -12.56
CA LYS A 36 20.14 -10.49 -11.49
C LYS A 36 19.58 -11.28 -10.29
N GLY A 37 18.31 -11.70 -10.35
CA GLY A 37 17.68 -12.47 -9.28
C GLY A 37 17.07 -11.61 -8.16
N VAL A 38 16.84 -10.31 -8.39
CA VAL A 38 16.18 -9.42 -7.42
C VAL A 38 14.67 -9.61 -7.52
N THR A 39 14.02 -9.84 -6.40
CA THR A 39 12.56 -9.91 -6.27
C THR A 39 11.97 -8.51 -6.15
N ILE A 40 11.07 -8.14 -7.04
CA ILE A 40 10.35 -6.87 -6.98
C ILE A 40 9.13 -7.00 -6.08
N VAL A 41 8.95 -6.05 -5.15
CA VAL A 41 7.77 -5.92 -4.28
C VAL A 41 7.10 -4.59 -4.56
N LEU A 42 5.88 -4.63 -5.10
CA LEU A 42 5.04 -3.44 -5.28
C LEU A 42 4.35 -3.14 -3.96
N ALA A 43 4.76 -2.07 -3.27
CA ALA A 43 4.34 -1.74 -1.90
C ALA A 43 3.40 -0.53 -1.88
N SER A 44 2.10 -0.75 -1.71
CA SER A 44 1.08 0.30 -1.85
C SER A 44 0.03 0.30 -0.73
N GLY A 45 -0.57 1.47 -0.47
CA GLY A 45 -1.79 1.60 0.32
C GLY A 45 -3.06 1.09 -0.38
N ARG A 46 -2.99 0.90 -1.71
CA ARG A 46 -4.10 0.39 -2.52
C ARG A 46 -4.47 -1.04 -2.12
N PRO A 47 -5.75 -1.46 -2.34
CA PRO A 47 -6.14 -2.86 -2.24
C PRO A 47 -5.40 -3.71 -3.27
N THR A 48 -5.24 -5.00 -2.99
CA THR A 48 -4.52 -5.94 -3.87
C THR A 48 -5.02 -5.89 -5.32
N ALA A 49 -6.34 -5.88 -5.52
CA ALA A 49 -6.95 -5.79 -6.85
C ALA A 49 -6.56 -4.51 -7.62
N GLY A 50 -6.31 -3.40 -6.91
CA GLY A 50 -5.86 -2.13 -7.51
C GLY A 50 -4.38 -2.10 -7.91
N VAL A 51 -3.56 -3.05 -7.43
CA VAL A 51 -2.13 -3.19 -7.78
C VAL A 51 -1.90 -4.25 -8.85
N LEU A 52 -2.75 -5.27 -8.91
CA LEU A 52 -2.63 -6.40 -9.86
C LEU A 52 -2.44 -5.99 -11.33
N PRO A 53 -3.14 -4.98 -11.88
CA PRO A 53 -2.93 -4.56 -13.27
C PRO A 53 -1.49 -4.14 -13.55
N LEU A 54 -0.88 -3.35 -12.66
CA LEU A 54 0.51 -2.91 -12.79
C LEU A 54 1.50 -4.08 -12.65
N ALA A 55 1.25 -4.99 -11.70
CA ALA A 55 2.08 -6.20 -11.56
C ALA A 55 2.08 -7.05 -12.83
N LYS A 56 0.92 -7.23 -13.49
CA LYS A 56 0.80 -7.91 -14.78
C LYS A 56 1.49 -7.14 -15.90
N GLU A 57 1.33 -5.83 -15.96
CA GLU A 57 2.01 -4.98 -16.93
C GLU A 57 3.54 -5.11 -16.84
N LEU A 58 4.10 -5.20 -15.63
CA LEU A 58 5.52 -5.45 -15.39
C LEU A 58 5.92 -6.92 -15.64
N GLY A 59 4.96 -7.81 -15.86
CA GLY A 59 5.19 -9.23 -16.08
C GLY A 59 5.57 -10.01 -14.82
N LEU A 60 5.25 -9.48 -13.62
CA LEU A 60 5.58 -10.12 -12.34
C LEU A 60 4.80 -11.42 -12.12
N ASP A 61 3.64 -11.58 -12.77
CA ASP A 61 2.88 -12.83 -12.83
C ASP A 61 3.65 -13.99 -13.50
N LYS A 62 4.64 -13.67 -14.33
CA LYS A 62 5.51 -14.64 -15.05
C LYS A 62 6.92 -14.66 -14.49
N LYS A 63 7.51 -13.49 -14.24
CA LYS A 63 8.90 -13.34 -13.79
C LYS A 63 9.06 -13.62 -12.30
N GLY A 64 7.98 -13.54 -11.52
CA GLY A 64 7.97 -13.55 -10.06
C GLY A 64 8.05 -12.13 -9.49
N GLY A 65 7.61 -12.00 -8.27
CA GLY A 65 7.52 -10.74 -7.52
C GLY A 65 6.36 -10.80 -6.54
N CYS A 66 6.21 -9.78 -5.72
CA CYS A 66 5.15 -9.71 -4.71
C CYS A 66 4.37 -8.40 -4.81
N ILE A 67 3.12 -8.44 -4.36
CA ILE A 67 2.33 -7.25 -4.06
C ILE A 67 2.19 -7.15 -2.55
N LEU A 68 2.65 -6.05 -1.97
CA LEU A 68 2.37 -5.61 -0.63
C LEU A 68 1.26 -4.55 -0.71
N SER A 69 0.06 -4.88 -0.27
CA SER A 69 -1.14 -4.05 -0.34
C SER A 69 -1.61 -3.59 1.04
N TYR A 70 -2.54 -2.63 1.06
CA TYR A 70 -3.12 -2.09 2.30
C TYR A 70 -2.07 -1.54 3.28
N ASN A 71 -1.02 -0.85 2.77
CA ASN A 71 0.09 -0.32 3.59
C ASN A 71 0.78 -1.38 4.48
N GLY A 72 0.85 -2.63 4.02
CA GLY A 72 1.43 -3.73 4.80
C GLY A 72 0.40 -4.69 5.40
N GLY A 73 -0.88 -4.53 5.08
CA GLY A 73 -1.93 -5.45 5.55
C GLY A 73 -1.86 -6.82 4.90
N LYS A 74 -1.34 -6.93 3.66
CA LYS A 74 -1.30 -8.19 2.93
C LYS A 74 -0.13 -8.23 1.94
N ILE A 75 0.51 -9.41 1.84
CA ILE A 75 1.46 -9.73 0.77
C ILE A 75 0.99 -10.97 0.02
N ILE A 76 0.99 -10.88 -1.31
CA ILE A 76 0.75 -12.03 -2.19
C ILE A 76 1.94 -12.25 -3.12
N ASP A 77 2.19 -13.50 -3.48
CA ASP A 77 3.05 -13.88 -4.61
C ASP A 77 2.30 -13.62 -5.92
N CYS A 78 2.93 -12.89 -6.84
CA CYS A 78 2.30 -12.51 -8.11
C CYS A 78 2.11 -13.68 -9.07
N ARG A 79 2.92 -14.73 -8.96
CA ARG A 79 2.91 -15.89 -9.87
C ARG A 79 1.83 -16.88 -9.48
N THR A 80 1.73 -17.17 -8.18
CA THR A 80 0.82 -18.19 -7.64
C THR A 80 -0.50 -17.62 -7.17
N GLY A 81 -0.53 -16.32 -6.78
CA GLY A 81 -1.64 -15.69 -6.09
C GLY A 81 -1.75 -16.08 -4.62
N GLU A 82 -0.77 -16.84 -4.10
CA GLU A 82 -0.73 -17.27 -2.70
C GLU A 82 -0.53 -16.06 -1.78
N THR A 83 -1.23 -16.08 -0.64
CA THR A 83 -1.04 -15.08 0.41
C THR A 83 0.15 -15.51 1.29
N LEU A 84 1.25 -14.76 1.21
CA LEU A 84 2.46 -14.99 1.99
C LEU A 84 2.39 -14.37 3.39
N TYR A 85 1.66 -13.27 3.51
CA TYR A 85 1.44 -12.56 4.77
C TYR A 85 0.08 -11.88 4.76
N GLN A 86 -0.62 -11.89 5.88
CA GLN A 86 -1.85 -11.11 6.05
C GLN A 86 -2.07 -10.75 7.53
N LYS A 87 -2.31 -9.47 7.78
CA LYS A 87 -2.81 -8.97 9.06
C LYS A 87 -4.27 -8.59 8.87
N GLN A 88 -5.16 -9.31 9.55
CA GLN A 88 -6.60 -9.18 9.37
C GLN A 88 -7.17 -8.24 10.42
N LEU A 89 -8.14 -7.43 10.03
CA LEU A 89 -9.03 -6.78 10.97
C LEU A 89 -9.92 -7.85 11.60
N GLU A 90 -9.95 -7.91 12.94
CA GLU A 90 -10.76 -8.91 13.63
C GLU A 90 -12.25 -8.73 13.31
N ALA A 91 -12.96 -9.84 13.02
CA ALA A 91 -14.34 -9.84 12.54
C ALA A 91 -15.32 -9.04 13.42
N GLN A 92 -15.07 -9.00 14.72
CA GLN A 92 -15.87 -8.21 15.67
C GLN A 92 -15.86 -6.70 15.40
N TYR A 93 -14.81 -6.17 14.77
CA TYR A 93 -14.70 -4.74 14.47
C TYR A 93 -15.52 -4.32 13.26
N VAL A 94 -15.91 -5.24 12.38
CA VAL A 94 -16.72 -4.91 11.20
C VAL A 94 -18.08 -4.31 11.59
N PRO A 95 -18.92 -4.98 12.40
CA PRO A 95 -20.19 -4.39 12.84
C PRO A 95 -20.00 -3.15 13.72
N GLU A 96 -18.93 -3.09 14.55
CA GLU A 96 -18.67 -1.92 15.38
C GLU A 96 -18.33 -0.68 14.53
N LEU A 97 -17.52 -0.85 13.47
CA LEU A 97 -17.17 0.22 12.54
C LEU A 97 -18.36 0.66 11.68
N CYS A 98 -19.21 -0.28 11.23
CA CYS A 98 -20.46 0.06 10.54
C CYS A 98 -21.40 0.86 11.43
N ALA A 99 -21.59 0.45 12.69
CA ALA A 99 -22.38 1.20 13.67
C ALA A 99 -21.79 2.59 13.98
N PHE A 100 -20.48 2.69 14.09
CA PHE A 100 -19.79 3.98 14.26
C PHE A 100 -20.03 4.90 13.05
N ALA A 101 -19.86 4.40 11.83
CA ALA A 101 -20.09 5.19 10.61
C ALA A 101 -21.54 5.69 10.53
N ALA A 102 -22.50 4.84 10.83
CA ALA A 102 -23.92 5.21 10.88
C ALA A 102 -24.19 6.30 11.94
N ALA A 103 -23.64 6.16 13.15
CA ALA A 103 -23.78 7.14 14.22
C ALA A 103 -23.14 8.50 13.87
N GLN A 104 -22.07 8.51 13.09
CA GLN A 104 -21.41 9.71 12.58
C GLN A 104 -22.08 10.26 11.30
N ASN A 105 -23.07 9.58 10.76
CA ASN A 105 -23.69 9.92 9.46
C ASN A 105 -22.63 10.09 8.34
N VAL A 106 -21.77 9.06 8.21
CA VAL A 106 -20.72 8.97 7.18
C VAL A 106 -20.79 7.58 6.52
N THR A 107 -20.24 7.46 5.31
CA THR A 107 -20.19 6.18 4.60
C THR A 107 -18.94 5.39 5.02
N ILE A 108 -19.07 4.07 5.01
CA ILE A 108 -17.96 3.15 5.20
C ILE A 108 -17.94 2.12 4.07
N ILE A 109 -16.75 1.77 3.61
CA ILE A 109 -16.51 0.80 2.56
C ILE A 109 -15.47 -0.23 3.02
N THR A 110 -15.47 -1.38 2.38
CA THR A 110 -14.39 -2.36 2.43
C THR A 110 -14.14 -2.92 1.03
N TYR A 111 -13.36 -3.99 0.94
CA TYR A 111 -12.98 -4.59 -0.33
C TYR A 111 -13.19 -6.10 -0.28
N ASN A 112 -13.73 -6.64 -1.36
CA ASN A 112 -13.71 -8.08 -1.65
C ASN A 112 -12.66 -8.39 -2.73
N LYS A 113 -12.69 -9.57 -3.30
CA LYS A 113 -11.76 -9.98 -4.37
C LYS A 113 -11.94 -9.19 -5.68
N GLU A 114 -13.12 -8.65 -5.90
CA GLU A 114 -13.51 -7.98 -7.14
C GLU A 114 -13.33 -6.47 -7.06
N GLY A 115 -13.69 -5.85 -5.92
CA GLY A 115 -13.66 -4.40 -5.80
C GLY A 115 -14.10 -3.86 -4.45
N VAL A 116 -14.68 -2.68 -4.49
CA VAL A 116 -15.20 -1.95 -3.34
C VAL A 116 -16.59 -2.44 -2.99
N VAL A 117 -16.89 -2.58 -1.69
CA VAL A 117 -18.20 -2.99 -1.17
C VAL A 117 -18.71 -1.96 -0.17
N THR A 118 -19.98 -1.56 -0.29
CA THR A 118 -20.61 -0.56 0.60
C THR A 118 -22.13 -0.68 0.58
N GLU A 119 -22.79 -0.13 1.61
CA GLU A 119 -24.25 0.07 1.64
C GLU A 119 -24.69 1.31 0.83
N HIS A 120 -23.75 2.20 0.50
CA HIS A 120 -24.01 3.49 -0.16
C HIS A 120 -23.25 3.61 -1.49
N PRO A 121 -23.63 2.89 -2.54
CA PRO A 121 -22.88 2.85 -3.80
C PRO A 121 -22.88 4.19 -4.57
N ASP A 122 -23.76 5.13 -4.21
CA ASP A 122 -23.83 6.47 -4.81
C ASP A 122 -22.98 7.51 -4.05
N ASP A 123 -22.30 7.11 -2.95
CA ASP A 123 -21.44 8.04 -2.21
C ASP A 123 -20.27 8.53 -3.09
N LYS A 124 -20.14 9.86 -3.21
CA LYS A 124 -19.17 10.48 -4.12
C LYS A 124 -17.72 10.14 -3.80
N TRP A 125 -17.41 9.89 -2.53
CA TRP A 125 -16.04 9.60 -2.10
C TRP A 125 -15.73 8.11 -2.24
N ALA A 126 -16.72 7.23 -2.02
CA ALA A 126 -16.63 5.82 -2.35
C ALA A 126 -16.42 5.61 -3.87
N LEU A 127 -17.15 6.36 -4.71
CA LEU A 127 -16.95 6.39 -6.16
C LEU A 127 -15.55 6.90 -6.54
N ARG A 128 -15.01 7.88 -5.78
CA ARG A 128 -13.64 8.37 -5.98
C ARG A 128 -12.61 7.28 -5.69
N GLU A 129 -12.80 6.47 -4.66
CA GLU A 129 -11.91 5.32 -4.37
C GLU A 129 -11.94 4.32 -5.53
N CYS A 130 -13.13 3.98 -6.04
CA CYS A 130 -13.28 3.13 -7.22
C CYS A 130 -12.54 3.68 -8.43
N PHE A 131 -12.68 4.98 -8.70
CA PHE A 131 -11.98 5.64 -9.81
C PHE A 131 -10.46 5.60 -9.63
N THR A 132 -9.97 5.91 -8.42
CA THR A 132 -8.52 5.95 -8.10
C THR A 132 -7.88 4.56 -8.20
N CYS A 133 -8.56 3.55 -7.67
CA CYS A 133 -8.06 2.17 -7.67
C CYS A 133 -8.44 1.39 -8.94
N LYS A 134 -9.26 1.97 -9.83
CA LYS A 134 -9.82 1.34 -11.04
C LYS A 134 -10.57 0.05 -10.70
N LEU A 135 -11.39 0.10 -9.64
CA LEU A 135 -12.15 -1.03 -9.13
C LEU A 135 -13.65 -0.83 -9.32
N PRO A 136 -14.41 -1.90 -9.57
CA PRO A 136 -15.88 -1.85 -9.56
C PRO A 136 -16.42 -1.63 -8.14
N MET A 137 -17.68 -1.18 -8.07
CA MET A 137 -18.46 -1.03 -6.84
C MET A 137 -19.50 -2.11 -6.74
N THR A 138 -19.66 -2.71 -5.55
CA THR A 138 -20.75 -3.60 -5.19
C THR A 138 -21.57 -2.96 -4.06
N GLY A 139 -22.82 -2.66 -4.33
CA GLY A 139 -23.79 -2.24 -3.31
C GLY A 139 -24.37 -3.44 -2.58
N VAL A 140 -24.49 -3.33 -1.25
CA VAL A 140 -25.08 -4.37 -0.38
C VAL A 140 -26.08 -3.75 0.59
N ASP A 141 -27.04 -4.54 1.09
CA ASP A 141 -28.06 -4.06 2.03
C ASP A 141 -27.53 -3.93 3.47
N ASP A 142 -26.56 -4.76 3.86
CA ASP A 142 -25.99 -4.80 5.22
C ASP A 142 -24.53 -5.25 5.11
N LEU A 143 -23.63 -4.29 5.22
CA LEU A 143 -22.19 -4.52 5.07
C LEU A 143 -21.64 -5.42 6.18
N ALA A 144 -22.15 -5.25 7.40
CA ALA A 144 -21.71 -6.04 8.55
C ALA A 144 -22.05 -7.53 8.43
N LYS A 145 -23.18 -7.85 7.78
CA LYS A 145 -23.57 -9.25 7.48
C LYS A 145 -22.91 -9.79 6.22
N TYR A 146 -22.65 -8.90 5.24
CA TYR A 146 -22.03 -9.31 3.99
C TYR A 146 -20.58 -9.74 4.16
N VAL A 147 -19.85 -9.09 5.08
CA VAL A 147 -18.41 -9.38 5.30
C VAL A 147 -18.27 -10.61 6.21
N ASP A 148 -18.27 -11.78 5.61
CA ASP A 148 -18.01 -13.09 6.25
C ASP A 148 -16.62 -13.66 5.93
N TYR A 149 -15.73 -12.83 5.38
CA TYR A 149 -14.38 -13.15 4.93
C TYR A 149 -13.33 -12.23 5.57
N PRO A 150 -12.05 -12.66 5.61
CA PRO A 150 -10.97 -11.84 6.15
C PRO A 150 -10.76 -10.56 5.36
N ILE A 151 -10.75 -9.41 6.06
CA ILE A 151 -10.44 -8.11 5.49
C ILE A 151 -9.20 -7.51 6.16
N CYS A 152 -8.47 -6.66 5.42
CA CYS A 152 -7.28 -5.97 5.94
C CYS A 152 -7.59 -4.53 6.33
N LYS A 153 -8.70 -3.95 5.81
CA LYS A 153 -9.01 -2.54 5.96
C LYS A 153 -10.49 -2.27 5.77
N MET A 154 -11.05 -1.34 6.54
CA MET A 154 -12.24 -0.57 6.18
C MET A 154 -11.85 0.88 5.95
N LEU A 155 -12.61 1.59 5.14
CA LEU A 155 -12.35 2.98 4.79
C LEU A 155 -13.61 3.81 5.03
N ILE A 156 -13.52 4.78 5.94
CA ILE A 156 -14.58 5.75 6.16
C ILE A 156 -14.43 6.86 5.13
N THR A 157 -15.50 7.15 4.41
CA THR A 157 -15.57 8.22 3.41
C THR A 157 -16.46 9.34 3.91
N LEU A 158 -16.02 10.59 3.76
CA LEU A 158 -16.72 11.72 4.37
C LEU A 158 -16.36 13.06 3.71
N ASP A 159 -17.16 14.08 4.05
CA ASP A 159 -16.82 15.46 3.68
C ASP A 159 -15.52 15.90 4.41
N PRO A 160 -14.55 16.48 3.69
CA PRO A 160 -13.30 16.96 4.27
C PRO A 160 -13.45 17.85 5.50
N ALA A 161 -14.51 18.67 5.56
CA ALA A 161 -14.77 19.57 6.69
C ALA A 161 -15.07 18.80 8.00
N ARG A 162 -15.49 17.52 7.91
CA ARG A 162 -15.82 16.69 9.06
C ARG A 162 -14.70 15.72 9.48
N ARG A 163 -13.63 15.63 8.69
CA ARG A 163 -12.58 14.60 8.86
C ARG A 163 -12.00 14.58 10.26
N ASP A 164 -11.57 15.73 10.75
CA ASP A 164 -10.86 15.80 12.04
C ASP A 164 -11.80 15.51 13.24
N GLU A 165 -13.07 15.91 13.15
CA GLU A 165 -14.11 15.60 14.13
C GLU A 165 -14.37 14.08 14.20
N VAL A 166 -14.64 13.46 13.05
CA VAL A 166 -14.93 12.02 12.95
C VAL A 166 -13.72 11.19 13.33
N TRP A 167 -12.51 11.61 12.91
CA TRP A 167 -11.28 10.95 13.32
C TRP A 167 -11.05 10.98 14.82
N ALA A 168 -11.23 12.13 15.47
CA ALA A 168 -11.08 12.25 16.92
C ALA A 168 -12.08 11.36 17.69
N ALA A 169 -13.34 11.31 17.22
CA ALA A 169 -14.36 10.41 17.77
C ALA A 169 -13.99 8.93 17.61
N GLY A 170 -13.53 8.55 16.42
CA GLY A 170 -13.10 7.17 16.12
C GLY A 170 -11.89 6.78 16.96
N LYS A 171 -10.86 7.63 17.05
CA LYS A 171 -9.70 7.37 17.91
C LYS A 171 -10.09 7.12 19.35
N LYS A 172 -11.02 7.92 19.89
CA LYS A 172 -11.50 7.75 21.28
C LYS A 172 -12.24 6.41 21.46
N GLN A 173 -13.05 5.99 20.46
CA GLN A 173 -13.85 4.78 20.56
C GLN A 173 -13.02 3.52 20.39
N PHE A 174 -12.01 3.54 19.52
CA PHE A 174 -11.24 2.36 19.10
C PHE A 174 -9.79 2.39 19.62
N ASP A 175 -9.45 3.28 20.54
CA ASP A 175 -8.11 3.42 21.09
C ASP A 175 -7.55 2.09 21.63
N GLY A 176 -6.32 1.76 21.24
CA GLY A 176 -5.64 0.52 21.61
C GLY A 176 -6.24 -0.77 21.01
N ARG A 177 -7.25 -0.68 20.14
CA ARG A 177 -7.92 -1.83 19.53
C ARG A 177 -7.67 -1.96 18.02
N ILE A 178 -7.75 -0.86 17.30
CA ILE A 178 -7.43 -0.74 15.88
C ILE A 178 -6.77 0.61 15.62
N ASP A 179 -6.04 0.72 14.52
CA ASP A 179 -5.50 2.00 14.08
C ASP A 179 -6.49 2.72 13.16
N LEU A 180 -6.79 3.99 13.52
CA LEU A 180 -7.53 4.91 12.66
C LEU A 180 -6.65 6.11 12.32
N TYR A 181 -6.48 6.38 11.02
CA TYR A 181 -5.71 7.54 10.56
C TYR A 181 -6.27 8.13 9.27
N PRO A 182 -6.22 9.47 9.10
CA PRO A 182 -6.55 10.10 7.83
C PRO A 182 -5.49 9.72 6.76
N SER A 183 -5.94 9.23 5.61
CA SER A 183 -5.06 8.96 4.46
C SER A 183 -5.27 9.98 3.34
N SER A 184 -6.34 10.76 3.40
CA SER A 184 -6.64 11.86 2.51
C SER A 184 -7.60 12.85 3.16
N PRO A 185 -7.90 14.00 2.53
CA PRO A 185 -8.90 14.93 3.08
C PRO A 185 -10.27 14.31 3.34
N PHE A 186 -10.65 13.27 2.59
CA PHE A 186 -11.98 12.66 2.59
C PHE A 186 -11.97 11.18 3.00
N PHE A 187 -10.84 10.64 3.48
CA PHE A 187 -10.70 9.24 3.90
C PHE A 187 -10.08 9.12 5.29
N ILE A 188 -10.67 8.23 6.11
CA ILE A 188 -10.07 7.72 7.34
C ILE A 188 -9.97 6.21 7.20
N GLU A 189 -8.76 5.67 7.30
CA GLU A 189 -8.50 4.25 7.27
C GLU A 189 -8.69 3.63 8.65
N ALA A 190 -9.34 2.47 8.70
CA ALA A 190 -9.47 1.61 9.86
C ALA A 190 -8.76 0.29 9.55
N VAL A 191 -7.66 0.03 10.25
CA VAL A 191 -6.76 -1.11 10.00
C VAL A 191 -6.38 -1.80 11.31
N PRO A 192 -5.91 -3.06 11.29
CA PRO A 192 -5.35 -3.70 12.48
C PRO A 192 -4.21 -2.89 13.09
N LEU A 193 -4.06 -2.94 14.42
CA LEU A 193 -2.98 -2.25 15.13
C LEU A 193 -1.61 -2.56 14.54
N GLY A 194 -0.80 -1.52 14.31
CA GLY A 194 0.60 -1.64 13.88
C GLY A 194 0.74 -2.24 12.48
N VAL A 195 -0.21 -2.01 11.58
CA VAL A 195 -0.01 -2.29 10.15
C VAL A 195 0.90 -1.21 9.57
N ALA A 196 2.05 -1.63 9.05
CA ALA A 196 2.99 -0.77 8.38
C ALA A 196 3.81 -1.57 7.36
N LYS A 197 4.37 -0.90 6.35
CA LYS A 197 5.10 -1.55 5.25
C LYS A 197 6.35 -2.30 5.73
N ASP A 198 7.06 -1.78 6.73
CA ASP A 198 8.26 -2.40 7.29
C ASP A 198 7.98 -3.74 7.97
N GLY A 199 6.93 -3.83 8.79
CA GLY A 199 6.59 -5.06 9.50
C GLY A 199 6.24 -6.21 8.56
N SER A 200 5.51 -5.93 7.47
CA SER A 200 5.19 -6.95 6.47
C SER A 200 6.39 -7.29 5.58
N LEU A 201 7.27 -6.33 5.27
CA LEU A 201 8.54 -6.60 4.57
C LEU A 201 9.47 -7.46 5.43
N ALA A 202 9.53 -7.23 6.74
CA ALA A 202 10.29 -8.09 7.66
C ALA A 202 9.80 -9.54 7.61
N ALA A 203 8.49 -9.77 7.65
CA ALA A 203 7.90 -11.09 7.53
C ALA A 203 8.17 -11.74 6.17
N LEU A 204 8.14 -10.97 5.08
CA LEU A 204 8.50 -11.47 3.74
C LEU A 204 9.97 -11.88 3.68
N LEU A 205 10.88 -11.06 4.20
CA LEU A 205 12.31 -11.37 4.23
C LEU A 205 12.60 -12.64 5.05
N GLU A 206 11.97 -12.79 6.22
CA GLU A 206 12.06 -13.99 7.02
C GLU A 206 11.59 -15.24 6.25
N HIS A 207 10.43 -15.14 5.55
CA HIS A 207 9.92 -16.21 4.70
C HIS A 207 10.91 -16.60 3.58
N MET A 208 11.66 -15.64 3.04
CA MET A 208 12.69 -15.85 2.02
C MET A 208 14.05 -16.26 2.56
N GLY A 209 14.24 -16.33 3.90
CA GLY A 209 15.54 -16.60 4.54
C GLY A 209 16.54 -15.45 4.36
N LEU A 210 16.08 -14.21 4.25
CA LEU A 210 16.86 -13.00 4.02
C LEU A 210 16.81 -12.07 5.24
N GLY A 211 17.79 -11.17 5.34
CA GLY A 211 17.82 -10.09 6.34
C GLY A 211 17.49 -8.72 5.72
N ARG A 212 17.29 -7.72 6.57
CA ARG A 212 17.03 -6.34 6.15
C ARG A 212 18.14 -5.79 5.24
N GLU A 213 19.37 -6.24 5.41
CA GLU A 213 20.53 -5.87 4.61
C GLU A 213 20.41 -6.27 3.13
N ASN A 214 19.52 -7.21 2.80
CA ASN A 214 19.24 -7.63 1.43
C ASN A 214 18.07 -6.85 0.80
N LEU A 215 17.45 -5.92 1.55
CA LEU A 215 16.34 -5.10 1.08
C LEU A 215 16.81 -3.71 0.65
N MET A 216 16.41 -3.29 -0.54
CA MET A 216 16.35 -1.89 -0.94
C MET A 216 14.89 -1.47 -1.00
N ALA A 217 14.55 -0.31 -0.43
CA ALA A 217 13.19 0.24 -0.45
C ALA A 217 13.20 1.67 -0.99
N CYS A 218 12.29 1.97 -1.93
CA CYS A 218 12.09 3.31 -2.48
C CYS A 218 10.68 3.82 -2.18
N GLY A 219 10.56 5.08 -1.79
CA GLY A 219 9.28 5.72 -1.47
C GLY A 219 9.38 7.23 -1.41
N ASP A 220 8.23 7.90 -1.26
CA ASP A 220 8.14 9.36 -1.20
C ASP A 220 7.21 9.88 -0.09
N GLY A 221 6.19 9.12 0.30
CA GLY A 221 5.17 9.51 1.26
C GLY A 221 5.44 9.07 2.70
N LEU A 222 4.74 9.68 3.67
CA LEU A 222 4.89 9.35 5.10
C LEU A 222 4.63 7.87 5.42
N ASN A 223 3.78 7.20 4.66
CA ASN A 223 3.51 5.76 4.78
C ASN A 223 4.70 4.88 4.35
N ASP A 224 5.72 5.46 3.66
CA ASP A 224 6.93 4.78 3.23
C ASP A 224 8.07 4.92 4.23
N ARG A 225 7.96 5.91 5.11
CA ARG A 225 9.02 6.28 6.05
C ARG A 225 9.54 5.07 6.84
N SER A 226 8.64 4.20 7.30
CA SER A 226 9.02 3.03 8.09
C SER A 226 9.79 2.00 7.26
N MET A 227 9.37 1.69 6.03
CA MET A 227 10.08 0.73 5.16
C MET A 227 11.43 1.26 4.70
N ILE A 228 11.55 2.58 4.45
CA ILE A 228 12.82 3.24 4.09
C ILE A 228 13.80 3.17 5.25
N ALA A 229 13.38 3.51 6.47
CA ALA A 229 14.20 3.43 7.67
C ALA A 229 14.60 1.98 8.03
N TYR A 230 13.76 1.00 7.71
CA TYR A 230 14.00 -0.41 7.98
C TYR A 230 14.98 -1.03 6.99
N ALA A 231 14.94 -0.69 5.72
CA ALA A 231 15.73 -1.31 4.66
C ALA A 231 17.25 -1.24 4.91
N GLY A 232 18.00 -2.15 4.31
CA GLY A 232 19.47 -2.08 4.27
C GLY A 232 19.98 -0.97 3.36
N VAL A 233 19.15 -0.58 2.36
CA VAL A 233 19.32 0.62 1.54
C VAL A 233 17.97 1.31 1.42
N GLY A 234 17.75 2.33 2.22
CA GLY A 234 16.55 3.17 2.16
C GLY A 234 16.74 4.33 1.18
N VAL A 235 15.86 4.44 0.21
CA VAL A 235 15.91 5.47 -0.85
C VAL A 235 14.66 6.33 -0.79
N ALA A 236 14.83 7.63 -0.59
CA ALA A 236 13.77 8.61 -0.78
C ALA A 236 13.84 9.20 -2.19
N MET A 237 12.68 9.38 -2.82
CA MET A 237 12.61 10.09 -4.09
C MET A 237 12.93 11.57 -3.91
N GLN A 238 13.39 12.24 -4.97
CA GLN A 238 13.65 13.69 -4.94
C GLN A 238 12.39 14.48 -4.51
N ASN A 239 11.21 14.05 -4.97
CA ASN A 239 9.91 14.62 -4.62
C ASN A 239 9.37 14.16 -3.27
N ALA A 240 10.11 13.35 -2.50
CA ALA A 240 9.65 12.83 -1.22
C ALA A 240 9.46 13.94 -0.18
N GLU A 241 8.57 13.66 0.79
CA GLU A 241 8.37 14.52 1.95
C GLU A 241 9.64 14.59 2.81
N GLU A 242 9.93 15.75 3.42
CA GLU A 242 11.15 15.96 4.22
C GLU A 242 11.35 14.93 5.35
N PRO A 243 10.31 14.48 6.09
CA PRO A 243 10.47 13.43 7.10
C PRO A 243 10.86 12.07 6.53
N VAL A 244 10.59 11.82 5.24
CA VAL A 244 10.99 10.60 4.52
C VAL A 244 12.44 10.71 4.09
N LYS A 245 12.85 11.84 3.52
CA LYS A 245 14.25 12.12 3.17
C LYS A 245 15.17 12.04 4.38
N ALA A 246 14.69 12.50 5.54
CA ALA A 246 15.48 12.52 6.78
C ALA A 246 15.90 11.13 7.30
N VAL A 247 15.21 10.06 6.90
CA VAL A 247 15.50 8.68 7.33
C VAL A 247 16.14 7.82 6.23
N ALA A 248 16.30 8.37 5.02
CA ALA A 248 16.85 7.65 3.87
C ALA A 248 18.38 7.64 3.87
N ASP A 249 18.97 6.54 3.38
CA ASP A 249 20.39 6.43 3.10
C ASP A 249 20.79 7.19 1.83
N TYR A 250 19.83 7.35 0.93
CA TYR A 250 20.00 8.04 -0.34
C TYR A 250 18.74 8.79 -0.77
N VAL A 251 18.92 10.01 -1.26
CA VAL A 251 17.88 10.77 -1.94
C VAL A 251 18.22 10.81 -3.43
N THR A 252 17.30 10.42 -4.30
CA THR A 252 17.52 10.44 -5.75
C THR A 252 17.68 11.88 -6.25
N ALA A 253 18.52 12.10 -7.27
CA ALA A 253 18.65 13.41 -7.93
C ALA A 253 17.43 13.72 -8.81
N ALA A 254 16.79 12.67 -9.34
CA ALA A 254 15.59 12.74 -10.16
C ALA A 254 14.33 12.36 -9.34
N ASP A 255 13.20 12.97 -9.68
CA ASP A 255 11.88 12.61 -9.15
C ASP A 255 11.26 11.40 -9.87
N ASN A 256 10.00 11.09 -9.57
CA ASN A 256 9.27 10.00 -10.20
C ASN A 256 8.93 10.25 -11.69
N ASP A 257 8.87 11.50 -12.12
CA ASP A 257 8.65 11.86 -13.54
C ASP A 257 9.93 11.76 -14.38
N HIS A 258 11.10 11.74 -13.73
CA HIS A 258 12.43 11.78 -14.37
C HIS A 258 13.30 10.58 -14.01
N ASP A 259 12.69 9.39 -13.82
CA ASP A 259 13.40 8.11 -13.64
C ASP A 259 14.19 7.94 -12.34
N GLY A 260 13.80 8.54 -11.22
CA GLY A 260 14.50 8.43 -9.95
C GLY A 260 14.65 6.99 -9.46
N VAL A 261 13.67 6.11 -9.69
CA VAL A 261 13.78 4.67 -9.37
C VAL A 261 14.86 4.00 -10.23
N ALA A 262 14.93 4.30 -11.54
CA ALA A 262 15.99 3.76 -12.40
C ALA A 262 17.38 4.19 -11.90
N GLU A 263 17.55 5.46 -11.54
CA GLU A 263 18.80 5.97 -10.95
C GLU A 263 19.23 5.15 -9.73
N ALA A 264 18.30 4.88 -8.80
CA ALA A 264 18.60 4.10 -7.60
C ALA A 264 18.96 2.64 -7.94
N VAL A 265 18.22 1.99 -8.84
CA VAL A 265 18.47 0.61 -9.28
C VAL A 265 19.83 0.51 -9.97
N GLU A 266 20.15 1.41 -10.89
CA GLU A 266 21.44 1.46 -11.59
C GLU A 266 22.60 1.64 -10.59
N LYS A 267 22.41 2.49 -9.58
CA LYS A 267 23.44 2.79 -8.57
C LYS A 267 23.70 1.65 -7.60
N PHE A 268 22.68 0.95 -7.10
CA PHE A 268 22.83 0.01 -5.99
C PHE A 268 22.71 -1.46 -6.40
N ILE A 269 22.09 -1.77 -7.55
CA ILE A 269 21.83 -3.14 -7.99
C ILE A 269 22.62 -3.49 -9.26
N LEU A 270 22.70 -2.58 -10.23
CA LEU A 270 23.26 -2.91 -11.54
C LEU A 270 24.77 -2.68 -11.68
N LYS A 271 25.40 -2.08 -10.68
CA LYS A 271 26.85 -1.85 -10.65
C LYS A 271 27.66 -3.14 -10.77
#